data_2b1ff147a8555cc48c838a7d22016f87
#
_entry.id   2b1ff147a8555cc48c838a7d22016f87
#
_cell.length_a   1.000
_cell.length_b   1.000
_cell.length_c   1.000
_cell.angle_alpha   90.00
_cell.angle_beta   90.00
_cell.angle_gamma   90.00
#
_symmetry.space_group_name_H-M   'P 1'
#
loop_
_entity.id
_entity.type
_entity.pdbx_description
1 polymer ?
#
loop_
_entity_poly.entity_id
_entity_poly.type
_entity_poly.pdbx_seq_one_letter_code
_entity_poly.pdbx_strand_id
1 'polypeptide(L)'
;MKTIIRLLFVAFLFLNVTEARAEKVKMADKKSRTLRGTTAGCTPSSTFAWLNINNARVRVNAGGDMWWDLPGGTGSKYYIPANGSATSLYAGSLWIAGLDINQQLKCAAVRFRQGPDLNGGNDFWTGPLSIDGTAAIKPETCMQYDKMYTITRAEVDEFLSHCDPETGAFMPSDDYEIPTSITTWPAHGDVTKGTSKYLAPFFDANDDGKYDPTDGDYPYYDIDNELCHSQIPTMDEEIEGTVKGSILADQVIKGDQTIWWVFNDKGNAHTETGGSAIGMEIRAQAFAFATNDEINNMTFYSYEIINRSTYTLTNTYFSPWTDVDLGYAQDDFVGCDVSRGLGYGYNGKEIDGEGQPEAYGANPPAVGVDFFQGPYLDPDGIDNPKYNPATGENCDESINGVNFGNGIVDDERFGMRRFVYHDNNTTVNGDPDKASEYYLLLRGIWKNGEKMHYGGNALPGTAGVTDVACDFMFPFDSDPCFWGTGGIVPDFDGYW
;
A
#
# COMPACT_ATOMS: atom_id res chain seq x y z
N MET A 1 -64.81 0.56 27.62
CA MET A 1 -64.22 1.30 26.50
C MET A 1 -62.87 1.95 26.90
N LYS A 2 -62.06 1.32 27.74
CA LYS A 2 -60.71 1.79 28.15
C LYS A 2 -59.63 0.70 28.06
N THR A 3 -59.92 -0.46 27.48
CA THR A 3 -59.00 -1.63 27.48
C THR A 3 -58.49 -1.97 26.08
N ILE A 4 -59.00 -1.29 25.01
CA ILE A 4 -58.60 -1.58 23.61
C ILE A 4 -57.51 -0.62 23.10
N ILE A 5 -57.27 0.50 23.78
CA ILE A 5 -56.25 1.50 23.34
C ILE A 5 -54.84 1.17 23.81
N ARG A 6 -54.66 0.21 24.75
CA ARG A 6 -53.31 -0.19 25.22
C ARG A 6 -52.63 -1.30 24.42
N LEU A 7 -53.32 -1.99 23.53
CA LEU A 7 -52.76 -3.05 22.69
C LEU A 7 -52.28 -2.59 21.29
N LEU A 8 -52.62 -1.37 20.90
CA LEU A 8 -52.21 -0.81 19.62
C LEU A 8 -50.91 0.03 19.68
N PHE A 9 -50.42 0.33 20.91
CA PHE A 9 -49.16 1.06 21.08
C PHE A 9 -47.91 0.15 21.30
N VAL A 10 -48.10 -1.15 21.52
CA VAL A 10 -47.05 -2.13 21.68
C VAL A 10 -46.68 -2.81 20.33
N ALA A 11 -47.57 -2.76 19.36
CA ALA A 11 -47.34 -3.36 18.03
C ALA A 11 -46.59 -2.44 17.06
N PHE A 12 -46.32 -1.17 17.41
CA PHE A 12 -45.57 -0.22 16.56
C PHE A 12 -44.11 0.00 16.97
N LEU A 13 -43.64 -0.67 18.03
CA LEU A 13 -42.27 -0.58 18.52
C LEU A 13 -41.40 -1.79 18.17
N PHE A 14 -41.92 -2.73 17.36
CA PHE A 14 -41.16 -3.92 16.93
C PHE A 14 -40.90 -4.01 15.42
N LEU A 15 -41.00 -2.89 14.68
CA LEU A 15 -40.83 -2.89 13.21
C LEU A 15 -39.80 -1.89 12.73
N ASN A 16 -38.70 -1.71 13.47
CA ASN A 16 -37.50 -1.03 12.94
C ASN A 16 -36.23 -1.61 13.61
N VAL A 17 -36.12 -2.92 13.71
CA VAL A 17 -34.81 -3.58 13.68
C VAL A 17 -34.62 -3.95 12.21
N THR A 18 -34.20 -3.01 11.42
CA THR A 18 -33.57 -3.31 10.13
C THR A 18 -32.29 -4.05 10.48
N GLU A 19 -32.24 -5.34 10.17
CA GLU A 19 -31.02 -6.12 10.10
C GLU A 19 -30.02 -5.28 9.28
N ALA A 20 -28.98 -4.79 9.93
CA ALA A 20 -27.75 -4.39 9.26
C ALA A 20 -27.11 -5.69 8.80
N ARG A 21 -27.55 -6.20 7.66
CA ARG A 21 -26.82 -7.20 6.90
C ARG A 21 -25.59 -6.49 6.40
N ALA A 22 -24.43 -7.09 6.61
CA ALA A 22 -23.25 -6.79 5.82
C ALA A 22 -23.72 -6.69 4.36
N GLU A 23 -23.82 -5.48 3.82
CA GLU A 23 -24.24 -5.30 2.45
C GLU A 23 -23.11 -5.83 1.59
N LYS A 24 -23.37 -6.96 0.93
CA LYS A 24 -22.68 -7.24 -0.33
C LYS A 24 -22.78 -5.95 -1.13
N VAL A 25 -21.65 -5.30 -1.33
CA VAL A 25 -21.55 -4.07 -2.12
C VAL A 25 -22.37 -4.27 -3.38
N LYS A 26 -23.58 -3.71 -3.41
CA LYS A 26 -24.31 -3.56 -4.67
C LYS A 26 -23.61 -2.47 -5.42
N MET A 27 -22.66 -2.85 -6.27
CA MET A 27 -22.08 -1.93 -7.23
C MET A 27 -23.22 -1.28 -8.00
N ALA A 28 -23.33 0.04 -7.81
CA ALA A 28 -24.20 0.84 -8.67
C ALA A 28 -23.72 0.65 -10.11
N ASP A 29 -24.65 0.40 -11.04
CA ASP A 29 -24.37 0.35 -12.48
C ASP A 29 -23.59 1.61 -12.89
N LYS A 30 -22.25 1.51 -12.93
CA LYS A 30 -21.40 2.57 -13.49
C LYS A 30 -21.72 2.64 -14.98
N LYS A 31 -22.52 3.64 -15.39
CA LYS A 31 -22.73 3.95 -16.80
C LYS A 31 -21.39 4.00 -17.50
N SER A 32 -21.21 3.20 -18.54
CA SER A 32 -20.06 3.22 -19.45
C SER A 32 -19.71 4.68 -19.78
N ARG A 33 -18.61 5.18 -19.22
CA ARG A 33 -18.04 6.47 -19.61
C ARG A 33 -17.24 6.27 -20.88
N THR A 34 -17.53 7.06 -21.90
CA THR A 34 -16.76 7.07 -23.15
C THR A 34 -15.36 7.58 -22.83
N LEU A 35 -14.40 6.67 -22.82
CA LEU A 35 -13.00 6.94 -22.50
C LEU A 35 -12.36 7.66 -23.69
N ARG A 36 -11.76 8.82 -23.44
CA ARG A 36 -10.98 9.58 -24.43
C ARG A 36 -9.47 9.35 -24.13
N GLY A 37 -8.84 8.50 -24.93
CA GLY A 37 -7.40 8.24 -24.89
C GLY A 37 -7.07 6.93 -25.59
N THR A 38 -5.89 6.82 -26.16
CA THR A 38 -5.33 5.54 -26.62
C THR A 38 -4.95 4.73 -25.38
N THR A 39 -5.69 3.65 -25.14
CA THR A 39 -5.38 2.69 -24.06
C THR A 39 -4.46 1.62 -24.59
N ALA A 40 -3.54 1.13 -23.76
CA ALA A 40 -2.65 0.05 -24.14
C ALA A 40 -3.40 -1.29 -24.33
N GLY A 41 -4.55 -1.45 -23.67
CA GLY A 41 -5.39 -2.64 -23.78
C GLY A 41 -4.95 -3.80 -22.88
N CYS A 42 -4.18 -3.53 -21.83
CA CYS A 42 -3.84 -4.53 -20.82
C CYS A 42 -5.09 -5.03 -20.09
N THR A 43 -5.12 -6.30 -19.75
CA THR A 43 -6.16 -6.91 -18.93
C THR A 43 -5.79 -6.80 -17.45
N PRO A 44 -6.73 -6.54 -16.54
CA PRO A 44 -6.48 -6.61 -15.10
C PRO A 44 -5.98 -8.00 -14.70
N SER A 45 -4.97 -8.04 -13.83
CA SER A 45 -4.38 -9.30 -13.35
C SER A 45 -5.32 -10.04 -12.39
N SER A 46 -5.27 -11.38 -12.40
CA SER A 46 -5.82 -12.23 -11.35
C SER A 46 -4.74 -13.03 -10.61
N THR A 47 -3.48 -12.80 -10.95
CA THR A 47 -2.32 -13.47 -10.36
C THR A 47 -2.07 -13.00 -8.93
N PHE A 48 -1.71 -13.94 -8.06
CA PHE A 48 -1.41 -13.66 -6.66
C PHE A 48 -0.34 -14.61 -6.11
N ALA A 49 0.22 -14.25 -4.94
CA ALA A 49 1.08 -15.13 -4.15
C ALA A 49 0.70 -15.07 -2.67
N TRP A 50 1.18 -16.03 -1.90
CA TRP A 50 1.03 -16.06 -0.45
C TRP A 50 2.35 -15.70 0.24
N LEU A 51 2.29 -14.71 1.11
CA LEU A 51 3.32 -14.42 2.09
C LEU A 51 2.93 -15.19 3.36
N ASN A 52 3.69 -16.22 3.74
CA ASN A 52 3.26 -17.18 4.75
C ASN A 52 4.42 -17.87 5.50
N ILE A 53 5.56 -17.21 5.57
CA ILE A 53 6.76 -17.75 6.23
C ILE A 53 6.68 -17.69 7.75
N ASN A 54 5.83 -16.83 8.30
CA ASN A 54 5.68 -16.56 9.73
C ASN A 54 4.26 -16.87 10.23
N ASN A 55 3.84 -16.26 11.35
CA ASN A 55 2.50 -16.45 11.90
C ASN A 55 1.38 -15.69 11.16
N ALA A 56 1.71 -14.95 10.10
CA ALA A 56 0.75 -14.37 9.19
C ALA A 56 0.68 -15.18 7.90
N ARG A 57 -0.51 -15.35 7.34
CA ARG A 57 -0.73 -15.92 5.99
C ARG A 57 -1.56 -14.95 5.17
N VAL A 58 -0.88 -14.30 4.26
CA VAL A 58 -1.39 -13.10 3.60
C VAL A 58 -1.35 -13.25 2.09
N ARG A 59 -2.46 -12.93 1.43
CA ARG A 59 -2.53 -12.88 -0.03
C ARG A 59 -2.09 -11.52 -0.55
N VAL A 60 -1.18 -11.52 -1.53
CA VAL A 60 -0.73 -10.34 -2.27
C VAL A 60 -1.10 -10.54 -3.74
N ASN A 61 -1.72 -9.54 -4.36
CA ASN A 61 -2.20 -9.58 -5.74
C ASN A 61 -1.29 -8.75 -6.66
N ALA A 62 -1.05 -9.22 -7.88
CA ALA A 62 -0.14 -8.56 -8.81
C ALA A 62 -0.65 -7.20 -9.36
N GLY A 63 -1.93 -6.90 -9.20
CA GLY A 63 -2.56 -5.67 -9.70
C GLY A 63 -2.55 -4.48 -8.74
N GLY A 64 -1.69 -4.49 -7.72
CA GLY A 64 -1.51 -3.36 -6.79
C GLY A 64 -2.46 -3.32 -5.60
N ASP A 65 -3.38 -4.27 -5.51
CA ASP A 65 -4.24 -4.53 -4.36
C ASP A 65 -3.75 -5.77 -3.58
N MET A 66 -4.19 -5.92 -2.33
CA MET A 66 -3.75 -7.01 -1.47
C MET A 66 -4.83 -7.39 -0.45
N TRP A 67 -4.64 -8.53 0.21
CA TRP A 67 -5.34 -9.03 1.39
C TRP A 67 -6.76 -9.56 1.15
N TRP A 68 -7.31 -9.49 -0.02
CA TRP A 68 -8.65 -9.99 -0.32
C TRP A 68 -8.69 -10.91 -1.56
N ASP A 69 -9.77 -11.68 -1.68
CA ASP A 69 -9.94 -12.67 -2.75
C ASP A 69 -10.71 -12.08 -3.93
N LEU A 70 -9.96 -11.76 -5.00
CA LEU A 70 -10.47 -11.07 -6.19
C LEU A 70 -11.73 -11.66 -6.80
N PRO A 71 -11.68 -12.85 -7.42
CA PRO A 71 -12.83 -13.35 -8.17
C PRO A 71 -13.83 -14.12 -7.31
N GLY A 72 -13.45 -14.58 -6.16
CA GLY A 72 -14.26 -15.48 -5.33
C GLY A 72 -15.30 -14.76 -4.49
N GLY A 73 -15.10 -13.49 -4.19
CA GLY A 73 -15.95 -12.72 -3.27
C GLY A 73 -16.07 -13.37 -1.89
N THR A 74 -15.04 -14.09 -1.45
CA THR A 74 -15.02 -14.84 -0.19
C THR A 74 -14.37 -14.07 0.97
N GLY A 75 -14.06 -12.78 0.73
CA GLY A 75 -13.62 -11.87 1.79
C GLY A 75 -12.11 -11.83 2.00
N SER A 76 -11.73 -11.39 3.19
CA SER A 76 -10.36 -11.19 3.64
C SER A 76 -9.45 -12.41 3.49
N LYS A 77 -8.17 -12.13 3.21
CA LYS A 77 -7.10 -13.14 3.10
C LYS A 77 -5.84 -12.69 3.88
N TYR A 78 -6.05 -12.02 4.99
CA TYR A 78 -5.00 -11.64 5.94
C TYR A 78 -5.23 -12.37 7.25
N TYR A 79 -4.72 -13.59 7.37
CA TYR A 79 -4.95 -14.47 8.52
C TYR A 79 -3.83 -14.32 9.55
N ILE A 80 -4.20 -14.08 10.80
CA ILE A 80 -3.36 -14.19 12.00
C ILE A 80 -4.20 -14.85 13.10
N PRO A 81 -3.78 -16.00 13.64
CA PRO A 81 -2.62 -16.79 13.23
C PRO A 81 -2.77 -17.43 11.84
N ALA A 82 -1.66 -17.74 11.18
CA ALA A 82 -1.62 -18.26 9.82
C ALA A 82 -2.50 -19.49 9.54
N ASN A 83 -2.66 -20.35 10.55
CA ASN A 83 -3.46 -21.58 10.52
C ASN A 83 -4.91 -21.36 11.02
N GLY A 84 -5.26 -20.15 11.42
CA GLY A 84 -6.59 -19.79 11.90
C GLY A 84 -7.57 -19.44 10.78
N SER A 85 -8.79 -19.09 11.17
CA SER A 85 -9.84 -18.55 10.29
C SER A 85 -10.05 -17.05 10.48
N ALA A 86 -9.59 -16.47 11.59
CA ALA A 86 -9.72 -15.06 11.87
C ALA A 86 -8.80 -14.22 10.97
N THR A 87 -9.28 -13.07 10.54
CA THR A 87 -8.59 -12.13 9.67
C THR A 87 -8.53 -10.76 10.34
N SER A 88 -7.52 -9.96 9.99
CA SER A 88 -7.28 -8.65 10.60
C SER A 88 -7.50 -7.48 9.66
N LEU A 89 -7.30 -7.71 8.35
CA LEU A 89 -7.41 -6.69 7.30
C LEU A 89 -8.18 -7.28 6.13
N TYR A 90 -9.15 -6.53 5.61
CA TYR A 90 -9.98 -6.99 4.50
C TYR A 90 -9.30 -6.75 3.16
N ALA A 91 -8.89 -5.51 2.90
CA ALA A 91 -8.24 -5.12 1.66
C ALA A 91 -7.23 -4.00 1.89
N GLY A 92 -6.28 -3.87 0.99
CA GLY A 92 -5.33 -2.77 0.98
C GLY A 92 -4.80 -2.47 -0.42
N SER A 93 -4.37 -1.23 -0.62
CA SER A 93 -3.79 -0.80 -1.89
C SER A 93 -3.06 0.53 -1.76
N LEU A 94 -2.33 0.91 -2.82
CA LEU A 94 -1.71 2.21 -2.94
C LEU A 94 -2.63 3.16 -3.72
N TRP A 95 -2.85 4.37 -3.18
CA TRP A 95 -3.48 5.47 -3.89
C TRP A 95 -2.46 6.55 -4.22
N ILE A 96 -2.48 7.07 -5.43
CA ILE A 96 -1.56 8.10 -5.91
C ILE A 96 -2.34 9.16 -6.67
N ALA A 97 -2.15 10.44 -6.32
CA ALA A 97 -2.72 11.54 -7.09
C ALA A 97 -1.86 12.80 -7.00
N GLY A 98 -1.84 13.58 -8.08
CA GLY A 98 -1.09 14.84 -8.16
C GLY A 98 -1.58 15.70 -9.33
N LEU A 99 -1.07 16.90 -9.40
CA LEU A 99 -1.39 17.87 -10.46
C LEU A 99 -0.21 17.99 -11.44
N ASP A 100 -0.49 17.92 -12.73
CA ASP A 100 0.54 18.26 -13.72
C ASP A 100 0.78 19.77 -13.80
N ILE A 101 1.76 20.18 -14.59
CA ILE A 101 2.13 21.59 -14.77
C ILE A 101 0.96 22.48 -15.25
N ASN A 102 -0.05 21.88 -15.90
CA ASN A 102 -1.26 22.57 -16.34
C ASN A 102 -2.39 22.51 -15.30
N GLN A 103 -2.10 22.08 -14.09
CA GLN A 103 -3.07 21.88 -13.00
C GLN A 103 -4.14 20.83 -13.33
N GLN A 104 -3.82 19.90 -14.24
CA GLN A 104 -4.72 18.78 -14.53
C GLN A 104 -4.46 17.64 -13.56
N LEU A 105 -5.53 17.17 -12.94
CA LEU A 105 -5.45 16.07 -11.98
C LEU A 105 -5.11 14.76 -12.68
N LYS A 106 -4.09 14.11 -12.17
CA LYS A 106 -3.68 12.73 -12.45
C LYS A 106 -3.97 11.89 -11.22
N CYS A 107 -4.56 10.72 -11.39
CA CYS A 107 -4.93 9.88 -10.27
C CYS A 107 -4.99 8.41 -10.66
N ALA A 108 -4.42 7.56 -9.82
CA ALA A 108 -4.54 6.11 -9.88
C ALA A 108 -4.80 5.56 -8.48
N ALA A 109 -5.82 4.75 -8.36
CA ALA A 109 -6.19 4.09 -7.12
C ALA A 109 -6.92 2.78 -7.43
N VAL A 110 -7.00 1.91 -6.44
CA VAL A 110 -7.86 0.73 -6.45
C VAL A 110 -8.36 0.49 -5.04
N ARG A 111 -9.54 -0.08 -4.90
CA ARG A 111 -10.09 -0.57 -3.63
C ARG A 111 -10.38 -2.05 -3.76
N PHE A 112 -11.59 -2.39 -4.13
CA PHE A 112 -12.08 -3.76 -4.28
C PHE A 112 -12.06 -4.18 -5.75
N ARG A 113 -10.87 -4.41 -6.29
CA ARG A 113 -10.72 -4.88 -7.67
C ARG A 113 -11.24 -6.32 -7.81
N GLN A 114 -12.12 -6.57 -8.77
CA GLN A 114 -12.80 -7.85 -8.92
C GLN A 114 -12.25 -8.72 -10.08
N GLY A 115 -11.03 -8.47 -10.52
CA GLY A 115 -10.42 -9.24 -11.60
C GLY A 115 -11.00 -8.95 -12.99
N PRO A 116 -10.54 -9.68 -14.03
CA PRO A 116 -10.80 -9.34 -15.43
C PRO A 116 -12.26 -9.49 -15.88
N ASP A 117 -13.00 -10.39 -15.26
CA ASP A 117 -14.36 -10.76 -15.70
C ASP A 117 -15.48 -10.08 -14.91
N LEU A 118 -15.12 -9.24 -13.93
CA LEU A 118 -16.06 -8.59 -13.03
C LEU A 118 -15.99 -7.06 -13.21
N ASN A 119 -17.12 -6.38 -12.98
CA ASN A 119 -17.28 -4.95 -13.20
C ASN A 119 -16.61 -4.07 -12.13
N GLY A 120 -15.58 -4.56 -11.47
CA GLY A 120 -14.78 -3.80 -10.50
C GLY A 120 -13.92 -2.74 -11.17
N GLY A 121 -13.72 -1.62 -10.48
CA GLY A 121 -12.80 -0.58 -10.93
C GLY A 121 -11.35 -1.06 -10.89
N ASN A 122 -10.52 -0.60 -11.82
CA ASN A 122 -9.11 -0.90 -11.85
C ASN A 122 -8.34 0.24 -12.51
N ASP A 123 -7.25 0.69 -11.85
CA ASP A 123 -6.35 1.71 -12.37
C ASP A 123 -4.90 1.20 -12.45
N PHE A 124 -4.63 -0.08 -12.10
CA PHE A 124 -3.29 -0.65 -12.14
C PHE A 124 -3.24 -1.94 -12.95
N TRP A 125 -2.15 -2.13 -13.67
CA TRP A 125 -1.85 -3.28 -14.52
C TRP A 125 -0.41 -3.74 -14.31
N THR A 126 -0.12 -5.00 -14.53
CA THR A 126 1.21 -5.58 -14.38
C THR A 126 2.17 -5.11 -15.47
N GLY A 127 3.47 -5.08 -15.14
CA GLY A 127 4.56 -4.83 -16.06
C GLY A 127 5.23 -3.45 -15.94
N PRO A 128 6.52 -3.38 -16.35
CA PRO A 128 7.29 -2.15 -16.41
C PRO A 128 6.87 -1.27 -17.59
N LEU A 129 7.06 0.03 -17.44
CA LEU A 129 6.80 1.03 -18.47
C LEU A 129 8.05 1.32 -19.31
N SER A 130 7.86 1.96 -20.48
CA SER A 130 8.98 2.49 -21.26
C SER A 130 9.63 3.68 -20.54
N ILE A 131 10.97 3.75 -20.67
CA ILE A 131 11.81 4.78 -20.04
C ILE A 131 12.08 5.98 -20.95
N ASP A 132 11.46 6.04 -22.12
CA ASP A 132 11.62 7.13 -23.11
C ASP A 132 10.77 8.38 -22.80
N GLY A 133 10.18 8.47 -21.62
CA GLY A 133 9.31 9.54 -21.18
C GLY A 133 7.85 9.43 -21.67
N THR A 134 7.53 8.45 -22.50
CA THR A 134 6.12 8.20 -22.91
C THR A 134 5.36 7.36 -21.89
N ALA A 135 6.07 6.64 -21.01
CA ALA A 135 5.51 5.65 -20.09
C ALA A 135 4.59 4.65 -20.83
N ALA A 136 4.99 4.25 -22.03
CA ALA A 136 4.19 3.34 -22.85
C ALA A 136 4.34 1.89 -22.37
N ILE A 137 3.28 1.12 -22.59
CA ILE A 137 3.29 -0.35 -22.35
C ILE A 137 2.43 -1.02 -23.42
N LYS A 138 2.67 -2.29 -23.67
CA LYS A 138 1.88 -3.12 -24.59
C LYS A 138 1.23 -4.28 -23.85
N PRO A 139 0.10 -4.83 -24.35
CA PRO A 139 -0.58 -5.96 -23.72
C PRO A 139 0.34 -7.17 -23.50
N GLU A 140 1.26 -7.41 -24.43
CA GLU A 140 2.21 -8.53 -24.35
C GLU A 140 3.17 -8.35 -23.15
N THR A 141 3.58 -7.12 -22.86
CA THR A 141 4.40 -6.82 -21.68
C THR A 141 3.59 -7.00 -20.40
N CYS A 142 2.33 -6.55 -20.36
CA CYS A 142 1.45 -6.80 -19.21
C CYS A 142 1.31 -8.30 -18.91
N MET A 143 1.06 -9.11 -19.93
CA MET A 143 0.94 -10.58 -19.79
C MET A 143 2.27 -11.22 -19.38
N GLN A 144 3.40 -10.76 -19.90
CA GLN A 144 4.72 -11.26 -19.54
C GLN A 144 5.04 -11.12 -18.07
N TYR A 145 4.64 -9.97 -17.48
CA TYR A 145 4.88 -9.63 -16.08
C TYR A 145 3.64 -9.85 -15.18
N ASP A 146 2.61 -10.54 -15.66
CA ASP A 146 1.50 -10.99 -14.82
C ASP A 146 1.93 -12.19 -13.98
N LYS A 147 2.87 -11.92 -13.07
CA LYS A 147 3.57 -12.90 -12.25
C LYS A 147 3.91 -12.30 -10.89
N MET A 148 4.02 -13.17 -9.90
CA MET A 148 4.56 -12.88 -8.58
C MET A 148 5.83 -13.72 -8.41
N TYR A 149 6.95 -13.07 -8.15
CA TYR A 149 8.25 -13.70 -8.01
C TYR A 149 8.55 -13.89 -6.53
N THR A 150 8.49 -15.13 -6.09
CA THR A 150 8.68 -15.49 -4.67
C THR A 150 10.02 -16.18 -4.48
N ILE A 151 10.76 -15.78 -3.46
CA ILE A 151 12.02 -16.35 -3.04
C ILE A 151 12.07 -16.43 -1.52
N THR A 152 12.73 -17.45 -0.99
CA THR A 152 13.00 -17.58 0.45
C THR A 152 14.50 -17.48 0.73
N ARG A 153 14.84 -17.03 1.93
CA ARG A 153 16.25 -17.01 2.39
C ARG A 153 16.86 -18.41 2.33
N ALA A 154 16.10 -19.43 2.70
CA ALA A 154 16.58 -20.81 2.68
C ALA A 154 16.97 -21.27 1.27
N GLU A 155 16.23 -20.86 0.22
CA GLU A 155 16.59 -21.17 -1.18
C GLU A 155 17.87 -20.46 -1.60
N VAL A 156 18.06 -19.21 -1.17
CA VAL A 156 19.31 -18.46 -1.45
C VAL A 156 20.48 -19.05 -0.70
N ASP A 157 20.32 -19.36 0.59
CA ASP A 157 21.37 -19.96 1.42
C ASP A 157 21.79 -21.33 0.89
N GLU A 158 20.84 -22.15 0.44
CA GLU A 158 21.11 -23.43 -0.21
C GLU A 158 21.88 -23.24 -1.52
N PHE A 159 21.44 -22.31 -2.39
CA PHE A 159 22.17 -21.98 -3.61
C PHE A 159 23.60 -21.55 -3.34
N LEU A 160 23.82 -20.65 -2.37
CA LEU A 160 25.14 -20.16 -1.98
C LEU A 160 26.05 -21.28 -1.45
N SER A 161 25.48 -22.30 -0.81
CA SER A 161 26.24 -23.48 -0.36
C SER A 161 26.81 -24.31 -1.52
N HIS A 162 26.29 -24.12 -2.73
CA HIS A 162 26.77 -24.69 -3.98
C HIS A 162 27.61 -23.73 -4.82
N CYS A 163 27.99 -22.58 -4.28
CA CYS A 163 28.90 -21.64 -4.92
C CYS A 163 30.30 -21.75 -4.31
N ASP A 164 31.30 -21.44 -5.11
CA ASP A 164 32.69 -21.38 -4.66
C ASP A 164 32.87 -20.19 -3.69
N PRO A 165 33.37 -20.40 -2.48
CA PRO A 165 33.46 -19.35 -1.47
C PRO A 165 34.49 -18.25 -1.77
N GLU A 166 35.42 -18.48 -2.71
CA GLU A 166 36.45 -17.50 -3.09
C GLU A 166 36.04 -16.69 -4.31
N THR A 167 35.35 -17.32 -5.26
CA THR A 167 34.98 -16.68 -6.54
C THR A 167 33.50 -16.34 -6.67
N GLY A 168 32.62 -16.91 -5.83
CA GLY A 168 31.19 -16.80 -5.92
C GLY A 168 30.56 -17.65 -7.02
N ALA A 169 31.34 -18.25 -7.91
CA ALA A 169 30.82 -18.99 -9.06
C ALA A 169 30.08 -20.26 -8.65
N PHE A 170 28.96 -20.54 -9.31
CA PHE A 170 28.19 -21.76 -9.08
C PHE A 170 28.97 -23.00 -9.44
N MET A 171 28.95 -24.00 -8.57
CA MET A 171 29.58 -25.29 -8.73
C MET A 171 28.56 -26.38 -9.03
N PRO A 172 28.35 -26.77 -10.30
CA PRO A 172 27.35 -27.77 -10.65
C PRO A 172 27.62 -29.12 -9.95
N SER A 173 26.52 -29.73 -9.43
CA SER A 173 26.57 -31.08 -8.86
C SER A 173 25.38 -31.90 -9.35
N ASP A 174 25.51 -33.25 -9.35
CA ASP A 174 24.42 -34.13 -9.78
C ASP A 174 23.24 -34.15 -8.77
N ASP A 175 23.47 -33.66 -7.56
CA ASP A 175 22.51 -33.73 -6.45
C ASP A 175 21.74 -32.40 -6.24
N TYR A 176 22.09 -31.33 -6.98
CA TYR A 176 21.44 -30.03 -6.84
C TYR A 176 21.10 -29.40 -8.18
N GLU A 177 19.85 -28.99 -8.32
CA GLU A 177 19.34 -28.19 -9.45
C GLU A 177 18.94 -26.80 -8.94
N ILE A 178 19.44 -25.74 -9.59
CA ILE A 178 19.10 -24.36 -9.21
C ILE A 178 17.58 -24.16 -9.29
N PRO A 179 16.91 -23.74 -8.20
CA PRO A 179 15.46 -23.61 -8.18
C PRO A 179 14.93 -22.57 -9.19
N THR A 180 13.71 -22.78 -9.66
CA THR A 180 13.09 -21.89 -10.62
C THR A 180 12.84 -20.47 -10.04
N SER A 181 12.69 -20.34 -8.73
CA SER A 181 12.64 -19.06 -8.02
C SER A 181 13.88 -18.19 -8.26
N ILE A 182 15.05 -18.81 -8.38
CA ILE A 182 16.31 -18.14 -8.71
C ILE A 182 16.46 -17.99 -10.24
N THR A 183 16.32 -19.06 -11.01
CA THR A 183 16.55 -19.00 -12.46
C THR A 183 15.57 -18.11 -13.24
N THR A 184 14.40 -17.83 -12.69
CA THR A 184 13.39 -16.98 -13.32
C THR A 184 13.24 -15.62 -12.65
N TRP A 185 14.16 -15.25 -11.77
CA TRP A 185 14.14 -13.95 -11.11
C TRP A 185 14.17 -12.81 -12.13
N PRO A 186 13.28 -11.79 -12.04
CA PRO A 186 13.15 -10.77 -13.06
C PRO A 186 14.17 -9.64 -12.89
N ALA A 187 15.45 -9.99 -12.81
CA ALA A 187 16.54 -9.04 -12.62
C ALA A 187 16.61 -7.99 -13.74
N HIS A 188 16.21 -8.38 -14.96
CA HIS A 188 16.28 -7.52 -16.14
C HIS A 188 14.91 -7.29 -16.80
N GLY A 189 14.73 -6.05 -17.27
CA GLY A 189 13.72 -5.73 -18.26
C GLY A 189 14.21 -5.99 -19.68
N ASP A 190 13.35 -5.69 -20.65
CA ASP A 190 13.65 -5.85 -22.08
C ASP A 190 13.90 -4.47 -22.69
N VAL A 191 15.17 -4.08 -22.75
CA VAL A 191 15.59 -2.79 -23.35
C VAL A 191 15.17 -2.65 -24.83
N THR A 192 14.96 -3.77 -25.55
CA THR A 192 14.49 -3.73 -26.92
C THR A 192 13.01 -3.33 -27.02
N LYS A 193 12.27 -3.48 -25.92
CA LYS A 193 10.90 -3.02 -25.75
C LYS A 193 10.83 -1.64 -25.07
N GLY A 194 11.99 -1.04 -24.78
CA GLY A 194 12.11 0.27 -24.17
C GLY A 194 11.95 0.30 -22.65
N THR A 195 11.99 -0.84 -21.96
CA THR A 195 11.95 -0.88 -20.49
C THR A 195 13.35 -0.73 -19.88
N SER A 196 13.43 -0.42 -18.60
CA SER A 196 14.70 -0.37 -17.85
C SER A 196 15.49 -1.67 -17.99
N LYS A 197 16.82 -1.58 -18.04
CA LYS A 197 17.69 -2.77 -18.04
C LYS A 197 17.56 -3.55 -16.74
N TYR A 198 17.55 -2.86 -15.60
CA TYR A 198 17.42 -3.49 -14.28
C TYR A 198 16.02 -3.35 -13.74
N LEU A 199 15.49 -4.42 -13.15
CA LEU A 199 14.17 -4.44 -12.51
C LEU A 199 14.28 -4.92 -11.05
N ALA A 200 14.23 -6.22 -10.81
CA ALA A 200 14.36 -6.77 -9.46
C ALA A 200 15.84 -6.76 -9.04
N PRO A 201 16.16 -6.40 -7.79
CA PRO A 201 17.53 -6.40 -7.31
C PRO A 201 18.15 -7.80 -7.32
N PHE A 202 19.43 -7.89 -7.67
CA PHE A 202 20.19 -9.14 -7.69
C PHE A 202 21.67 -8.90 -7.35
N PHE A 203 22.34 -9.93 -6.89
CA PHE A 203 23.78 -9.97 -6.75
C PHE A 203 24.41 -10.43 -8.06
N ASP A 204 25.42 -9.72 -8.55
CA ASP A 204 26.18 -9.99 -9.76
C ASP A 204 27.58 -10.48 -9.33
N ALA A 205 27.78 -11.78 -9.35
CA ALA A 205 28.98 -12.40 -8.76
C ALA A 205 30.25 -12.10 -9.57
N ASN A 206 30.14 -11.99 -10.90
CA ASN A 206 31.25 -11.74 -11.80
C ASN A 206 31.36 -10.30 -12.31
N ASP A 207 30.43 -9.42 -11.91
CA ASP A 207 30.37 -7.99 -12.24
C ASP A 207 30.22 -7.71 -13.77
N ASP A 208 29.50 -8.59 -14.49
CA ASP A 208 29.31 -8.46 -15.93
C ASP A 208 28.01 -7.71 -16.32
N GLY A 209 27.20 -7.36 -15.33
CA GLY A 209 25.95 -6.62 -15.48
C GLY A 209 24.82 -7.42 -16.13
N LYS A 210 24.86 -8.75 -16.03
CA LYS A 210 23.79 -9.67 -16.42
C LYS A 210 23.41 -10.52 -15.22
N TYR A 211 22.28 -11.16 -15.31
CA TYR A 211 21.80 -12.11 -14.33
C TYR A 211 21.93 -13.52 -14.91
N ASP A 212 22.89 -14.27 -14.44
CA ASP A 212 23.07 -15.68 -14.79
C ASP A 212 23.39 -16.50 -13.53
N PRO A 213 22.44 -17.24 -12.97
CA PRO A 213 22.70 -18.05 -11.80
C PRO A 213 23.80 -19.12 -11.99
N THR A 214 24.15 -19.46 -13.22
CA THR A 214 25.27 -20.39 -13.47
C THR A 214 26.65 -19.73 -13.24
N ASP A 215 26.69 -18.41 -13.23
CA ASP A 215 27.88 -17.62 -12.88
C ASP A 215 27.92 -17.28 -11.36
N GLY A 216 26.86 -17.62 -10.63
CA GLY A 216 26.76 -17.40 -9.18
C GLY A 216 25.80 -16.27 -8.77
N ASP A 217 25.04 -15.74 -9.71
CA ASP A 217 24.11 -14.64 -9.43
C ASP A 217 22.85 -15.13 -8.72
N TYR A 218 22.31 -14.30 -7.84
CA TYR A 218 21.12 -14.65 -7.07
C TYR A 218 20.26 -13.43 -6.71
N PRO A 219 18.97 -13.64 -6.36
CA PRO A 219 18.11 -12.58 -5.84
C PRO A 219 18.73 -11.95 -4.58
N TYR A 220 18.83 -10.64 -4.56
CA TYR A 220 19.55 -9.91 -3.52
C TYR A 220 18.86 -8.58 -3.21
N TYR A 221 19.12 -8.02 -2.04
CA TYR A 221 18.71 -6.68 -1.68
C TYR A 221 19.76 -6.04 -0.76
N ASP A 222 20.30 -4.91 -1.19
CA ASP A 222 21.26 -4.11 -0.42
C ASP A 222 20.51 -3.11 0.48
N ILE A 223 20.39 -3.43 1.77
CA ILE A 223 19.72 -2.57 2.75
C ILE A 223 20.52 -1.31 3.05
N ASP A 224 21.85 -1.38 3.01
CA ASP A 224 22.73 -0.30 3.43
C ASP A 224 22.98 0.75 2.32
N ASN A 225 22.64 0.43 1.08
CA ASN A 225 22.82 1.30 -0.08
C ASN A 225 21.54 1.60 -0.84
N GLU A 226 20.42 1.80 -0.14
CA GLU A 226 19.26 2.43 -0.76
C GLU A 226 19.70 3.77 -1.35
N LEU A 227 19.42 3.95 -2.65
CA LEU A 227 19.80 5.18 -3.36
C LEU A 227 19.11 6.37 -2.69
N CYS A 228 19.90 7.29 -2.16
CA CYS A 228 19.39 8.58 -1.74
C CYS A 228 19.15 9.48 -2.96
N HIS A 229 18.44 10.59 -2.76
CA HIS A 229 18.01 11.46 -3.86
C HIS A 229 19.13 11.89 -4.83
N SER A 230 20.33 12.11 -4.31
CA SER A 230 21.52 12.47 -5.13
C SER A 230 22.09 11.31 -5.94
N GLN A 231 21.63 10.09 -5.71
CA GLN A 231 22.10 8.85 -6.34
C GLN A 231 21.04 8.22 -7.25
N ILE A 232 19.87 8.87 -7.44
CA ILE A 232 18.85 8.39 -8.38
C ILE A 232 19.46 8.40 -9.78
N PRO A 233 19.48 7.26 -10.48
CA PRO A 233 20.09 7.16 -11.79
C PRO A 233 19.37 8.04 -12.80
N THR A 234 20.15 8.63 -13.71
CA THR A 234 19.60 9.25 -14.89
C THR A 234 19.04 8.17 -15.84
N MET A 235 18.19 8.58 -16.78
CA MET A 235 17.64 7.66 -17.78
C MET A 235 18.73 6.98 -18.61
N ASP A 236 19.83 7.68 -18.91
CA ASP A 236 20.96 7.13 -19.65
C ASP A 236 21.70 6.07 -18.83
N GLU A 237 21.90 6.31 -17.53
CA GLU A 237 22.52 5.34 -16.62
C GLU A 237 21.65 4.08 -16.45
N GLU A 238 20.32 4.22 -16.41
CA GLU A 238 19.40 3.08 -16.40
C GLU A 238 19.46 2.25 -17.70
N ILE A 239 19.59 2.91 -18.86
CA ILE A 239 19.72 2.24 -20.18
C ILE A 239 21.07 1.54 -20.29
N GLU A 240 22.14 2.20 -19.92
CA GLU A 240 23.50 1.66 -19.97
C GLU A 240 23.73 0.61 -18.90
N GLY A 241 22.91 0.60 -17.83
CA GLY A 241 23.03 -0.33 -16.72
C GLY A 241 24.27 -0.07 -15.86
N THR A 242 24.58 1.20 -15.65
CA THR A 242 25.73 1.63 -14.83
C THR A 242 25.41 1.70 -13.34
N VAL A 243 24.12 1.65 -12.99
CA VAL A 243 23.67 1.67 -11.60
C VAL A 243 23.67 0.25 -11.07
N LYS A 244 24.61 -0.04 -10.18
CA LYS A 244 24.71 -1.29 -9.46
C LYS A 244 24.43 -1.04 -7.99
N GLY A 245 23.66 -1.92 -7.36
CA GLY A 245 23.65 -2.03 -5.91
C GLY A 245 25.07 -2.30 -5.41
N SER A 246 25.45 -1.71 -4.31
CA SER A 246 26.78 -1.98 -3.73
C SER A 246 26.82 -3.40 -3.18
N ILE A 247 27.97 -4.06 -3.39
CA ILE A 247 28.19 -5.44 -3.00
C ILE A 247 28.76 -5.44 -1.57
N LEU A 248 27.92 -5.73 -0.58
CA LEU A 248 28.38 -6.09 0.75
C LEU A 248 28.03 -7.56 1.02
N ALA A 249 29.03 -8.34 1.33
CA ALA A 249 29.03 -9.80 1.28
C ALA A 249 28.09 -10.55 2.27
N ASP A 250 27.38 -9.84 3.13
CA ASP A 250 26.59 -10.46 4.21
C ASP A 250 25.07 -10.26 4.03
N GLN A 251 24.62 -9.70 2.91
CA GLN A 251 23.20 -9.39 2.71
C GLN A 251 22.59 -10.35 1.70
N VAL A 252 21.37 -10.79 2.02
CA VAL A 252 20.52 -11.65 1.20
C VAL A 252 19.25 -10.90 0.83
N ILE A 253 18.16 -11.56 0.64
CA ILE A 253 16.86 -10.94 0.39
C ILE A 253 16.29 -10.24 1.64
N LYS A 254 15.34 -9.33 1.45
CA LYS A 254 14.54 -8.79 2.57
C LYS A 254 13.72 -9.90 3.22
N GLY A 255 13.85 -10.07 4.54
CA GLY A 255 13.12 -11.08 5.30
C GLY A 255 13.53 -12.52 5.01
N ASP A 256 12.76 -13.47 5.50
CA ASP A 256 12.93 -14.91 5.26
C ASP A 256 12.10 -15.40 4.07
N GLN A 257 11.10 -14.63 3.67
CA GLN A 257 10.39 -14.75 2.40
C GLN A 257 10.18 -13.37 1.81
N THR A 258 10.45 -13.22 0.51
CA THR A 258 10.17 -12.04 -0.30
C THR A 258 9.34 -12.42 -1.50
N ILE A 259 8.36 -11.57 -1.82
CA ILE A 259 7.59 -11.59 -3.06
C ILE A 259 7.87 -10.27 -3.77
N TRP A 260 8.37 -10.33 -5.01
CA TRP A 260 8.60 -9.15 -5.84
C TRP A 260 7.63 -9.16 -7.02
N TRP A 261 7.13 -7.97 -7.41
CA TRP A 261 6.33 -7.78 -8.62
C TRP A 261 6.44 -6.34 -9.12
N VAL A 262 5.99 -6.12 -10.36
CA VAL A 262 5.96 -4.78 -10.98
C VAL A 262 4.60 -4.51 -11.58
N PHE A 263 4.08 -3.31 -11.32
CA PHE A 263 2.82 -2.86 -11.88
C PHE A 263 2.87 -1.35 -12.22
N ASN A 264 1.85 -0.86 -12.91
CA ASN A 264 1.81 0.50 -13.43
C ASN A 264 0.37 1.01 -13.55
N ASP A 265 0.21 2.32 -13.74
CA ASP A 265 -1.09 2.96 -13.95
C ASP A 265 -1.40 3.29 -15.43
N LYS A 266 -0.65 2.72 -16.39
CA LYS A 266 -0.72 3.09 -17.81
C LYS A 266 -1.29 2.00 -18.73
N GLY A 267 -1.55 0.82 -18.20
CA GLY A 267 -1.92 -0.35 -18.99
C GLY A 267 -3.27 -0.25 -19.70
N ASN A 268 -4.22 0.53 -19.17
CA ASN A 268 -5.52 0.74 -19.79
C ASN A 268 -6.19 2.02 -19.23
N ALA A 269 -7.45 2.22 -19.55
CA ALA A 269 -8.23 3.32 -19.00
C ALA A 269 -8.57 3.05 -17.53
N HIS A 270 -8.42 4.08 -16.71
CA HIS A 270 -8.76 4.04 -15.29
C HIS A 270 -10.27 3.89 -15.12
N THR A 271 -10.71 2.81 -14.51
CA THR A 271 -12.12 2.52 -14.28
C THR A 271 -12.53 2.60 -12.81
N GLU A 272 -11.57 2.62 -11.89
CA GLU A 272 -11.81 2.92 -10.48
C GLU A 272 -12.04 4.41 -10.29
N THR A 273 -11.03 5.22 -10.53
CA THR A 273 -11.12 6.67 -10.33
C THR A 273 -11.74 7.41 -11.51
N GLY A 274 -11.72 6.83 -12.72
CA GLY A 274 -12.02 7.55 -13.97
C GLY A 274 -11.05 8.69 -14.25
N GLY A 275 -9.90 8.71 -13.58
CA GLY A 275 -8.85 9.72 -13.70
C GLY A 275 -7.99 9.56 -14.95
N SER A 276 -7.11 10.53 -15.16
CA SER A 276 -6.07 10.43 -16.17
C SER A 276 -4.86 9.73 -15.60
N ALA A 277 -4.27 8.81 -16.36
CA ALA A 277 -3.06 8.11 -15.97
C ALA A 277 -1.88 9.09 -15.74
N ILE A 278 -1.02 8.73 -14.81
CA ILE A 278 0.19 9.46 -14.44
C ILE A 278 1.35 8.99 -15.33
N GLY A 279 1.55 7.68 -15.43
CA GLY A 279 2.71 7.01 -15.99
C GLY A 279 3.69 6.58 -14.90
N MET A 280 3.16 6.08 -13.79
CA MET A 280 3.93 5.53 -12.69
C MET A 280 4.19 4.04 -12.90
N GLU A 281 5.46 3.65 -12.82
CA GLU A 281 5.92 2.28 -12.62
C GLU A 281 6.13 2.06 -11.13
N ILE A 282 5.57 0.99 -10.60
CA ILE A 282 5.71 0.62 -9.19
C ILE A 282 6.37 -0.76 -9.13
N ARG A 283 7.57 -0.82 -8.56
CA ARG A 283 8.26 -2.05 -8.21
C ARG A 283 8.01 -2.32 -6.75
N ALA A 284 7.40 -3.41 -6.47
CA ALA A 284 6.92 -3.70 -5.14
C ALA A 284 7.52 -4.98 -4.56
N GLN A 285 7.71 -4.97 -3.26
CA GLN A 285 8.13 -6.13 -2.48
C GLN A 285 7.22 -6.29 -1.27
N ALA A 286 6.76 -7.52 -1.04
CA ALA A 286 6.16 -7.92 0.22
C ALA A 286 7.08 -8.94 0.89
N PHE A 287 7.40 -8.75 2.17
CA PHE A 287 8.33 -9.63 2.86
C PHE A 287 7.94 -9.84 4.32
N ALA A 288 8.46 -10.92 4.91
CA ALA A 288 8.21 -11.27 6.29
C ALA A 288 9.39 -12.02 6.91
N PHE A 289 9.48 -11.95 8.22
CA PHE A 289 10.51 -12.59 9.03
C PHE A 289 9.89 -13.68 9.90
N ALA A 290 10.53 -14.85 9.95
CA ALA A 290 10.19 -15.94 10.86
C ALA A 290 11.01 -15.79 12.13
N THR A 291 10.45 -15.15 13.16
CA THR A 291 11.12 -14.84 14.41
C THR A 291 10.39 -15.47 15.62
N ASN A 292 10.96 -15.26 16.82
CA ASN A 292 10.34 -15.71 18.07
C ASN A 292 9.76 -14.55 18.90
N ASP A 293 9.60 -13.39 18.28
CA ASP A 293 9.06 -12.18 18.89
C ASP A 293 7.84 -11.66 18.10
N GLU A 294 7.39 -10.44 18.37
CA GLU A 294 6.23 -9.81 17.76
C GLU A 294 6.36 -9.62 16.24
N ILE A 295 7.59 -9.54 15.73
CA ILE A 295 7.86 -9.43 14.28
C ILE A 295 7.30 -10.64 13.53
N ASN A 296 7.19 -11.79 14.21
CA ASN A 296 6.57 -13.00 13.65
C ASN A 296 5.08 -12.82 13.28
N ASN A 297 4.44 -11.75 13.70
CA ASN A 297 3.06 -11.40 13.37
C ASN A 297 2.96 -10.25 12.36
N MET A 298 4.09 -9.81 11.78
CA MET A 298 4.16 -8.66 10.89
C MET A 298 4.41 -9.08 9.45
N THR A 299 3.93 -8.27 8.53
CA THR A 299 4.26 -8.29 7.11
C THR A 299 4.69 -6.90 6.67
N PHE A 300 5.64 -6.82 5.77
CA PHE A 300 6.26 -5.58 5.34
C PHE A 300 6.07 -5.39 3.84
N TYR A 301 5.91 -4.14 3.42
CA TYR A 301 5.71 -3.77 2.03
C TYR A 301 6.63 -2.61 1.68
N SER A 302 7.32 -2.72 0.55
CA SER A 302 8.18 -1.68 0.02
C SER A 302 7.77 -1.37 -1.42
N TYR A 303 7.60 -0.09 -1.73
CA TYR A 303 7.20 0.38 -3.04
C TYR A 303 8.25 1.35 -3.58
N GLU A 304 8.92 1.00 -4.65
CA GLU A 304 9.72 1.92 -5.46
C GLU A 304 8.78 2.51 -6.53
N ILE A 305 8.47 3.81 -6.41
CA ILE A 305 7.51 4.49 -7.26
C ILE A 305 8.25 5.40 -8.22
N ILE A 306 8.22 5.07 -9.51
CA ILE A 306 9.02 5.71 -10.54
C ILE A 306 8.09 6.42 -11.54
N ASN A 307 8.28 7.72 -11.70
CA ASN A 307 7.59 8.48 -12.74
C ASN A 307 8.30 8.27 -14.10
N ARG A 308 7.70 7.48 -14.97
CA ARG A 308 8.18 7.20 -16.33
C ARG A 308 7.66 8.18 -17.38
N SER A 309 6.81 9.12 -16.98
CA SER A 309 6.26 10.14 -17.86
C SER A 309 7.11 11.41 -17.88
N THR A 310 6.83 12.28 -18.83
CA THR A 310 7.41 13.63 -18.87
C THR A 310 6.64 14.64 -18.02
N TYR A 311 5.64 14.20 -17.27
CA TYR A 311 4.88 15.11 -16.41
C TYR A 311 5.69 15.42 -15.14
N THR A 312 5.94 16.69 -14.89
CA THR A 312 6.27 17.14 -13.54
C THR A 312 4.97 17.22 -12.75
N LEU A 313 4.92 16.51 -11.64
CA LEU A 313 3.77 16.53 -10.75
C LEU A 313 4.03 17.49 -9.59
N THR A 314 3.00 18.21 -9.19
CA THR A 314 2.97 19.06 -8.01
C THR A 314 1.81 18.67 -7.12
N ASN A 315 1.89 19.01 -5.84
CA ASN A 315 0.87 18.64 -4.86
C ASN A 315 0.51 17.14 -4.99
N THR A 316 1.53 16.29 -4.97
CA THR A 316 1.39 14.84 -5.14
C THR A 316 1.28 14.19 -3.78
N TYR A 317 0.34 13.27 -3.67
CA TYR A 317 0.03 12.54 -2.46
C TYR A 317 0.02 11.04 -2.74
N PHE A 318 0.55 10.28 -1.79
CA PHE A 318 0.53 8.82 -1.73
C PHE A 318 -0.18 8.39 -0.46
N SER A 319 -0.93 7.32 -0.51
CA SER A 319 -1.53 6.73 0.69
C SER A 319 -1.62 5.22 0.57
N PRO A 320 -1.21 4.46 1.59
CA PRO A 320 -1.72 3.12 1.78
C PRO A 320 -3.20 3.25 2.18
N TRP A 321 -4.10 2.79 1.33
CA TRP A 321 -5.50 2.62 1.69
C TRP A 321 -5.69 1.25 2.31
N THR A 322 -6.40 1.19 3.42
CA THR A 322 -6.64 -0.04 4.16
C THR A 322 -8.09 -0.11 4.59
N ASP A 323 -8.70 -1.25 4.32
CA ASP A 323 -9.99 -1.66 4.85
C ASP A 323 -9.73 -2.64 6.00
N VAL A 324 -10.02 -2.21 7.21
CA VAL A 324 -9.74 -2.97 8.43
C VAL A 324 -10.97 -3.74 8.82
N ASP A 325 -10.92 -5.07 8.75
CA ASP A 325 -11.91 -5.99 9.33
C ASP A 325 -11.18 -6.86 10.35
N LEU A 326 -11.17 -6.46 11.61
CA LEU A 326 -10.49 -7.17 12.68
C LEU A 326 -11.41 -8.27 13.25
N GLY A 327 -11.47 -9.40 12.53
CA GLY A 327 -12.43 -10.44 12.83
C GLY A 327 -13.84 -10.08 12.36
N TYR A 328 -14.69 -9.68 13.28
CA TYR A 328 -16.05 -9.23 12.98
C TYR A 328 -16.13 -7.70 12.88
N ALA A 329 -16.08 -7.19 11.67
CA ALA A 329 -15.98 -5.77 11.35
C ALA A 329 -17.05 -4.82 11.95
N GLN A 330 -18.14 -5.32 12.55
CA GLN A 330 -19.24 -4.48 13.01
C GLN A 330 -19.08 -3.97 14.45
N ASP A 331 -17.99 -4.32 15.12
CA ASP A 331 -17.68 -3.87 16.49
C ASP A 331 -16.24 -3.34 16.63
N ASP A 332 -15.63 -3.02 15.49
CA ASP A 332 -14.31 -2.40 15.37
C ASP A 332 -14.32 -0.89 15.54
N PHE A 333 -13.22 -0.37 16.01
CA PHE A 333 -12.88 1.05 16.07
C PHE A 333 -11.52 1.30 15.40
N VAL A 334 -11.33 2.51 14.92
CA VAL A 334 -10.06 2.93 14.31
C VAL A 334 -9.50 4.17 14.99
N GLY A 335 -8.18 4.31 14.95
CA GLY A 335 -7.48 5.48 15.45
C GLY A 335 -6.12 5.64 14.79
N CYS A 336 -5.37 6.66 15.18
CA CYS A 336 -4.00 6.85 14.73
C CYS A 336 -3.07 7.28 15.86
N ASP A 337 -1.79 6.89 15.74
CA ASP A 337 -0.68 7.44 16.52
C ASP A 337 0.15 8.35 15.60
N VAL A 338 -0.04 9.65 15.76
CA VAL A 338 0.59 10.66 14.90
C VAL A 338 2.11 10.65 15.06
N SER A 339 2.60 10.47 16.29
CA SER A 339 4.04 10.48 16.57
C SER A 339 4.79 9.31 15.93
N ARG A 340 4.09 8.19 15.68
CA ARG A 340 4.63 6.98 15.06
C ARG A 340 4.31 6.86 13.57
N GLY A 341 3.36 7.64 13.05
CA GLY A 341 2.89 7.44 11.67
C GLY A 341 2.01 6.19 11.49
N LEU A 342 1.33 5.77 12.56
CA LEU A 342 0.59 4.53 12.65
C LEU A 342 -0.92 4.77 12.58
N GLY A 343 -1.60 4.04 11.69
CA GLY A 343 -3.05 3.83 11.76
C GLY A 343 -3.33 2.47 12.41
N TYR A 344 -4.37 2.38 13.24
CA TYR A 344 -4.70 1.12 13.92
C TYR A 344 -6.21 0.88 14.00
N GLY A 345 -6.57 -0.43 14.10
CA GLY A 345 -7.91 -0.90 14.39
C GLY A 345 -7.91 -1.79 15.62
N TYR A 346 -8.98 -1.72 16.39
CA TYR A 346 -9.17 -2.51 17.62
C TYR A 346 -10.64 -2.79 17.86
N ASN A 347 -10.93 -3.88 18.53
CA ASN A 347 -12.30 -4.25 18.86
C ASN A 347 -12.88 -3.35 19.96
N GLY A 348 -14.08 -2.85 19.79
CA GLY A 348 -14.77 -1.99 20.76
C GLY A 348 -15.35 -2.71 21.97
N LYS A 349 -15.20 -4.05 22.05
CA LYS A 349 -15.73 -4.92 23.09
C LYS A 349 -14.68 -5.93 23.55
N GLU A 350 -14.89 -6.57 24.71
CA GLU A 350 -14.02 -7.63 25.21
C GLU A 350 -14.10 -8.93 24.38
N ILE A 351 -15.15 -9.09 23.59
CA ILE A 351 -15.39 -10.25 22.72
C ILE A 351 -15.67 -9.72 21.33
N ASP A 352 -14.86 -10.14 20.37
CA ASP A 352 -15.06 -9.89 18.96
C ASP A 352 -16.14 -10.81 18.41
N GLY A 353 -17.15 -10.21 17.78
CA GLY A 353 -18.26 -10.88 17.14
C GLY A 353 -19.21 -11.64 18.10
N GLU A 354 -20.06 -12.43 17.48
CA GLU A 354 -21.08 -13.26 18.13
C GLU A 354 -20.95 -14.75 17.74
N GLY A 355 -19.72 -15.20 17.43
CA GLY A 355 -19.41 -16.59 17.05
C GLY A 355 -19.31 -16.82 15.55
N GLN A 356 -19.08 -15.78 14.74
CA GLN A 356 -18.76 -15.88 13.33
C GLN A 356 -17.39 -16.57 13.12
N PRO A 357 -17.19 -17.32 12.01
CA PRO A 357 -15.93 -18.06 11.79
C PRO A 357 -14.69 -17.18 11.66
N GLU A 358 -14.86 -15.93 11.19
CA GLU A 358 -13.82 -14.92 11.03
C GLU A 358 -13.46 -14.18 12.30
N ALA A 359 -14.32 -14.24 13.32
CA ALA A 359 -14.15 -13.53 14.58
C ALA A 359 -13.02 -14.12 15.46
N TYR A 360 -12.31 -13.26 16.16
CA TYR A 360 -11.30 -13.65 17.15
C TYR A 360 -11.89 -14.16 18.46
N GLY A 361 -13.14 -13.78 18.78
CA GLY A 361 -13.78 -14.13 20.03
C GLY A 361 -13.21 -13.37 21.23
N ALA A 362 -12.98 -14.08 22.35
CA ALA A 362 -12.49 -13.45 23.57
C ALA A 362 -11.05 -12.97 23.48
N ASN A 363 -10.78 -11.79 24.02
CA ASN A 363 -9.48 -11.11 23.99
C ASN A 363 -8.94 -10.88 22.55
N PRO A 364 -9.69 -10.18 21.70
CA PRO A 364 -9.26 -9.89 20.35
C PRO A 364 -7.95 -9.09 20.34
N PRO A 365 -7.10 -9.25 19.31
CA PRO A 365 -5.92 -8.41 19.14
C PRO A 365 -6.30 -7.00 18.69
N ALA A 366 -5.31 -6.13 18.53
CA ALA A 366 -5.38 -4.95 17.68
C ALA A 366 -4.53 -5.17 16.44
N VAL A 367 -4.80 -4.42 15.38
CA VAL A 367 -4.01 -4.41 14.14
C VAL A 367 -3.53 -2.99 13.86
N GLY A 368 -2.31 -2.85 13.38
CA GLY A 368 -1.73 -1.56 12.99
C GLY A 368 -1.15 -1.61 11.58
N VAL A 369 -1.23 -0.48 10.88
CA VAL A 369 -0.55 -0.21 9.62
C VAL A 369 0.37 0.97 9.85
N ASP A 370 1.68 0.69 9.89
CA ASP A 370 2.71 1.66 10.19
C ASP A 370 3.37 2.16 8.90
N PHE A 371 3.61 3.46 8.83
CA PHE A 371 4.19 4.13 7.68
C PHE A 371 5.65 4.52 8.01
N PHE A 372 6.55 3.55 7.94
CA PHE A 372 7.94 3.72 8.36
C PHE A 372 8.71 4.77 7.58
N GLN A 373 8.53 4.81 6.26
CA GLN A 373 9.25 5.72 5.38
C GLN A 373 8.36 6.15 4.23
N GLY A 374 8.19 7.46 4.07
CA GLY A 374 7.54 8.05 2.91
C GLY A 374 8.52 8.42 1.79
N PRO A 375 8.03 9.19 0.81
CA PRO A 375 8.88 9.75 -0.22
C PRO A 375 9.90 10.74 0.36
N TYR A 376 10.98 10.95 -0.37
CA TYR A 376 11.93 12.00 -0.03
C TYR A 376 11.29 13.39 -0.07
N LEU A 377 11.74 14.27 0.81
CA LEU A 377 11.50 15.70 0.67
C LEU A 377 12.20 16.20 -0.62
N ASP A 378 11.61 17.19 -1.29
CA ASP A 378 12.27 17.80 -2.45
C ASP A 378 13.60 18.45 -2.04
N PRO A 379 14.70 18.22 -2.79
CA PRO A 379 16.01 18.72 -2.39
C PRO A 379 16.05 20.24 -2.34
N ASP A 380 16.54 20.78 -1.22
CA ASP A 380 16.70 22.23 -1.02
C ASP A 380 18.14 22.63 -0.59
N GLY A 381 19.04 21.64 -0.43
CA GLY A 381 20.42 21.82 -0.01
C GLY A 381 20.57 22.02 1.50
N ILE A 382 19.59 21.65 2.30
CA ILE A 382 19.56 21.83 3.76
C ILE A 382 19.31 20.46 4.42
N ASP A 383 19.91 20.21 5.57
CA ASP A 383 19.46 19.21 6.52
C ASP A 383 18.29 19.81 7.31
N ASN A 384 17.05 19.50 6.91
CA ASN A 384 15.85 20.11 7.49
C ASN A 384 15.69 19.70 8.95
N PRO A 385 15.43 20.65 9.84
CA PRO A 385 15.46 20.37 11.28
C PRO A 385 14.27 19.51 11.73
N LYS A 386 14.51 18.69 12.75
CA LYS A 386 13.47 17.92 13.42
C LYS A 386 12.47 18.87 14.13
N TYR A 387 11.21 18.46 14.19
CA TYR A 387 10.14 19.20 14.88
C TYR A 387 10.43 19.44 16.37
N ASN A 388 9.94 20.58 16.86
CA ASN A 388 10.00 20.93 18.27
C ASN A 388 8.58 21.04 18.85
N PRO A 389 8.11 20.06 19.63
CA PRO A 389 6.75 20.06 20.17
C PRO A 389 6.51 21.20 21.19
N ALA A 390 7.57 21.73 21.80
CA ALA A 390 7.44 22.84 22.78
C ALA A 390 7.17 24.18 22.11
N THR A 391 7.62 24.39 20.87
CA THR A 391 7.44 25.65 20.13
C THR A 391 6.48 25.52 18.95
N GLY A 392 6.20 24.30 18.50
CA GLY A 392 5.44 24.04 17.28
C GLY A 392 6.24 24.26 15.99
N GLU A 393 7.55 24.49 16.08
CA GLU A 393 8.40 24.69 14.92
C GLU A 393 8.62 23.36 14.17
N ASN A 394 8.56 23.38 12.84
CA ASN A 394 8.78 22.27 11.91
C ASN A 394 7.82 21.07 12.09
N CYS A 395 6.72 21.23 12.81
CA CYS A 395 5.77 20.13 13.06
C CYS A 395 5.10 19.64 11.78
N ASP A 396 4.77 20.53 10.88
CA ASP A 396 4.09 20.22 9.64
C ASP A 396 5.00 19.57 8.57
N GLU A 397 6.31 19.58 8.76
CA GLU A 397 7.27 18.98 7.83
C GLU A 397 7.84 17.67 8.37
N SER A 398 8.26 17.65 9.63
CA SER A 398 9.08 16.58 10.18
C SER A 398 8.37 15.66 11.18
N ILE A 399 7.08 15.88 11.47
CA ILE A 399 6.35 14.98 12.38
C ILE A 399 6.32 13.56 11.82
N ASN A 400 6.68 12.58 12.64
CA ASN A 400 6.85 11.17 12.26
C ASN A 400 7.69 10.91 10.98
N GLY A 401 8.36 11.93 10.44
CA GLY A 401 9.32 11.79 9.37
C GLY A 401 10.66 11.23 9.86
N VAL A 402 11.48 10.77 8.94
CA VAL A 402 12.81 10.21 9.24
C VAL A 402 13.91 11.08 8.66
N ASN A 403 15.08 10.99 9.25
CA ASN A 403 16.34 11.67 8.88
C ASN A 403 16.39 13.17 9.13
N PHE A 404 15.35 13.83 9.54
CA PHE A 404 15.36 15.27 9.87
C PHE A 404 16.37 15.60 10.98
N GLY A 405 17.28 16.53 10.71
CA GLY A 405 18.28 17.01 11.65
C GLY A 405 19.35 15.97 12.02
N ASN A 406 19.73 15.10 11.09
CA ASN A 406 20.71 14.03 11.29
C ASN A 406 22.13 14.41 10.85
N GLY A 407 22.31 15.58 10.22
CA GLY A 407 23.58 16.09 9.70
C GLY A 407 23.85 15.74 8.25
N ILE A 408 22.91 15.09 7.55
CA ILE A 408 23.00 14.74 6.13
C ILE A 408 21.99 15.60 5.37
N VAL A 409 22.42 16.21 4.29
CA VAL A 409 21.61 17.13 3.48
C VAL A 409 20.77 16.33 2.49
N ASP A 410 19.49 16.70 2.32
CA ASP A 410 18.56 16.16 1.32
C ASP A 410 18.30 14.63 1.43
N ASP A 411 18.37 14.06 2.64
CA ASP A 411 18.01 12.65 2.87
C ASP A 411 16.72 12.49 3.69
N GLU A 412 16.02 13.58 3.98
CA GLU A 412 14.79 13.58 4.75
C GLU A 412 13.65 12.90 3.99
N ARG A 413 12.84 12.14 4.73
CA ARG A 413 11.64 11.48 4.21
C ARG A 413 10.40 11.89 5.00
N PHE A 414 9.32 12.16 4.27
CA PHE A 414 8.02 12.42 4.88
C PHE A 414 7.51 11.20 5.63
N GLY A 415 6.87 11.45 6.77
CA GLY A 415 6.02 10.49 7.44
C GLY A 415 4.55 10.62 7.06
N MET A 416 3.66 10.08 7.87
CA MET A 416 2.21 10.20 7.71
C MET A 416 1.78 11.66 7.91
N ARG A 417 1.22 12.26 6.87
CA ARG A 417 0.81 13.68 6.85
C ARG A 417 -0.68 13.87 7.13
N ARG A 418 -1.46 12.83 6.94
CA ARG A 418 -2.91 12.80 7.12
C ARG A 418 -3.34 11.41 7.57
N PHE A 419 -4.32 11.35 8.43
CA PHE A 419 -5.05 10.14 8.71
C PHE A 419 -6.54 10.41 8.50
N VAL A 420 -7.14 9.68 7.57
CA VAL A 420 -8.53 9.86 7.16
C VAL A 420 -9.23 8.51 7.24
N TYR A 421 -10.28 8.45 8.05
CA TYR A 421 -11.26 7.38 8.01
C TYR A 421 -12.47 7.85 7.18
N HIS A 422 -12.96 7.03 6.29
CA HIS A 422 -14.18 7.30 5.54
C HIS A 422 -15.14 6.12 5.60
N ASP A 423 -16.44 6.44 5.65
CA ASP A 423 -17.50 5.44 5.72
C ASP A 423 -17.59 4.64 4.41
N ASN A 424 -17.99 3.38 4.51
CA ASN A 424 -18.26 2.51 3.37
C ASN A 424 -19.63 2.80 2.74
N ASN A 425 -19.88 4.05 2.36
CA ASN A 425 -21.12 4.53 1.75
C ASN A 425 -20.87 5.69 0.77
N THR A 426 -21.95 6.28 0.22
CA THR A 426 -21.87 7.36 -0.78
C THR A 426 -22.01 8.76 -0.20
N THR A 427 -22.01 8.94 1.11
CA THR A 427 -22.14 10.25 1.77
C THR A 427 -20.90 11.14 1.54
N VAL A 428 -20.94 12.36 2.06
CA VAL A 428 -19.84 13.34 1.93
C VAL A 428 -18.54 12.82 2.52
N ASN A 429 -18.61 12.12 3.65
CA ASN A 429 -17.50 11.48 4.33
C ASN A 429 -17.35 9.98 3.99
N GLY A 430 -17.99 9.53 2.93
CA GLY A 430 -17.93 8.14 2.48
C GLY A 430 -17.02 7.93 1.28
N ASP A 431 -17.13 6.74 0.71
CA ASP A 431 -16.33 6.23 -0.40
C ASP A 431 -16.22 7.22 -1.57
N PRO A 432 -15.02 7.41 -2.14
CA PRO A 432 -14.83 8.23 -3.33
C PRO A 432 -15.26 7.49 -4.60
N ASP A 433 -15.90 8.22 -5.54
CA ASP A 433 -16.39 7.68 -6.82
C ASP A 433 -15.60 8.16 -8.05
N LYS A 434 -14.75 9.18 -7.90
CA LYS A 434 -14.03 9.82 -9.03
C LYS A 434 -12.72 10.42 -8.56
N ALA A 435 -11.77 10.57 -9.49
CA ALA A 435 -10.43 11.07 -9.23
C ALA A 435 -10.36 12.31 -8.32
N SER A 436 -11.27 13.27 -8.50
CA SER A 436 -11.30 14.48 -7.67
C SER A 436 -11.64 14.19 -6.20
N GLU A 437 -12.44 13.18 -5.93
CA GLU A 437 -12.80 12.80 -4.55
C GLU A 437 -11.66 12.00 -3.89
N TYR A 438 -11.02 11.08 -4.62
CA TYR A 438 -9.77 10.44 -4.17
C TYR A 438 -8.72 11.48 -3.80
N TYR A 439 -8.52 12.48 -4.66
CA TYR A 439 -7.55 13.55 -4.42
C TYR A 439 -7.91 14.42 -3.21
N LEU A 440 -9.18 14.69 -2.98
CA LEU A 440 -9.64 15.42 -1.79
C LEU A 440 -9.36 14.62 -0.51
N LEU A 441 -9.72 13.32 -0.47
CA LEU A 441 -9.45 12.47 0.69
C LEU A 441 -7.96 12.34 0.99
N LEU A 442 -7.10 12.16 -0.03
CA LEU A 442 -5.64 12.17 0.13
C LEU A 442 -5.11 13.45 0.80
N ARG A 443 -5.86 14.54 0.74
CA ARG A 443 -5.53 15.85 1.32
C ARG A 443 -6.22 16.12 2.66
N GLY A 444 -6.97 15.18 3.20
CA GLY A 444 -7.78 15.41 4.40
C GLY A 444 -8.94 16.38 4.17
N ILE A 445 -9.57 16.32 3.00
CA ILE A 445 -10.68 17.17 2.59
C ILE A 445 -11.85 16.27 2.16
N TRP A 446 -13.04 16.54 2.68
CA TRP A 446 -14.24 15.82 2.34
C TRP A 446 -14.71 16.06 0.90
N LYS A 447 -15.54 15.18 0.36
CA LYS A 447 -16.02 15.24 -1.04
C LYS A 447 -16.74 16.55 -1.40
N ASN A 448 -17.25 17.28 -0.41
CA ASN A 448 -17.86 18.61 -0.59
C ASN A 448 -16.86 19.78 -0.63
N GLY A 449 -15.58 19.51 -0.40
CA GLY A 449 -14.50 20.50 -0.38
C GLY A 449 -14.22 21.10 1.00
N GLU A 450 -14.91 20.68 2.06
CA GLU A 450 -14.63 21.11 3.44
C GLU A 450 -13.47 20.30 4.02
N LYS A 451 -12.59 20.96 4.76
CA LYS A 451 -11.49 20.30 5.49
C LYS A 451 -12.07 19.46 6.64
N MET A 452 -11.39 18.38 7.00
CA MET A 452 -11.70 17.64 8.22
C MET A 452 -11.62 18.56 9.44
N HIS A 453 -12.53 18.37 10.38
CA HIS A 453 -12.53 19.05 11.67
C HIS A 453 -12.37 18.03 12.79
N TYR A 454 -11.83 18.50 13.89
CA TYR A 454 -11.50 17.70 15.04
C TYR A 454 -12.74 17.22 15.81
N GLY A 455 -12.76 15.95 16.20
CA GLY A 455 -13.84 15.33 16.98
C GLY A 455 -14.92 14.67 16.11
N GLY A 456 -15.74 13.83 16.74
CA GLY A 456 -16.82 13.08 16.09
C GLY A 456 -16.33 12.30 14.86
N ASN A 457 -17.09 12.34 13.79
CA ASN A 457 -16.74 11.77 12.48
C ASN A 457 -15.95 12.74 11.59
N ALA A 458 -15.38 13.78 12.14
CA ALA A 458 -14.62 14.84 11.47
C ALA A 458 -15.34 15.62 10.34
N LEU A 459 -16.64 15.39 10.12
CA LEU A 459 -17.43 16.13 9.14
C LEU A 459 -18.02 17.39 9.78
N PRO A 460 -17.68 18.61 9.35
CA PRO A 460 -18.18 19.84 9.92
C PRO A 460 -19.71 19.89 9.99
N GLY A 461 -20.23 20.38 11.10
CA GLY A 461 -21.68 20.50 11.33
C GLY A 461 -22.38 19.24 11.81
N THR A 462 -21.66 18.15 12.05
CA THR A 462 -22.20 16.92 12.68
C THR A 462 -21.93 16.92 14.19
N ALA A 463 -22.62 16.02 14.92
CA ALA A 463 -22.52 15.95 16.36
C ALA A 463 -21.10 15.56 16.83
N GLY A 464 -20.60 16.25 17.85
CA GLY A 464 -19.29 16.00 18.43
C GLY A 464 -18.10 16.58 17.66
N VAL A 465 -18.34 17.19 16.49
CA VAL A 465 -17.28 17.81 15.68
C VAL A 465 -17.10 19.28 16.11
N THR A 466 -15.86 19.71 16.26
CA THR A 466 -15.48 21.07 16.64
C THR A 466 -15.39 21.99 15.41
N ASP A 467 -15.16 23.30 15.64
CA ASP A 467 -14.86 24.26 14.57
C ASP A 467 -13.35 24.28 14.18
N VAL A 468 -12.53 23.39 14.76
CA VAL A 468 -11.09 23.35 14.55
C VAL A 468 -10.75 22.36 13.44
N ALA A 469 -10.15 22.86 12.35
CA ALA A 469 -9.67 22.01 11.28
C ALA A 469 -8.52 21.10 11.75
N CYS A 470 -8.47 19.87 11.28
CA CYS A 470 -7.42 18.91 11.61
C CYS A 470 -6.88 18.19 10.38
N ASP A 471 -5.74 17.51 10.55
CA ASP A 471 -5.10 16.67 9.55
C ASP A 471 -5.15 15.19 9.92
N PHE A 472 -5.47 14.88 11.18
CA PHE A 472 -5.57 13.52 11.68
C PHE A 472 -6.90 13.32 12.38
N MET A 473 -7.62 12.25 12.01
CA MET A 473 -8.80 11.80 12.74
C MET A 473 -8.35 10.89 13.89
N PHE A 474 -9.01 11.01 15.04
CA PHE A 474 -8.82 10.12 16.21
C PHE A 474 -7.37 9.98 16.71
N PRO A 475 -6.61 11.08 16.89
CA PRO A 475 -5.20 11.01 17.26
C PRO A 475 -4.97 10.86 18.78
N PHE A 476 -6.00 10.93 19.62
CA PHE A 476 -5.86 11.01 21.07
C PHE A 476 -4.79 12.04 21.49
N ASP A 477 -3.87 11.66 22.39
CA ASP A 477 -2.73 12.46 22.84
C ASP A 477 -1.44 12.16 22.07
N SER A 478 -1.53 11.44 20.97
CA SER A 478 -0.37 11.02 20.16
C SER A 478 0.20 12.10 19.25
N ASP A 479 -0.53 13.21 19.05
CA ASP A 479 -0.03 14.36 18.27
C ASP A 479 0.85 15.27 19.13
N PRO A 480 2.17 15.17 19.03
CA PRO A 480 3.09 15.92 19.89
C PRO A 480 3.10 17.42 19.61
N CYS A 481 2.56 17.83 18.47
CA CYS A 481 2.51 19.22 18.04
C CYS A 481 1.13 19.85 18.20
N PHE A 482 0.13 19.09 18.60
CA PHE A 482 -1.28 19.52 18.58
C PHE A 482 -1.72 20.06 17.23
N TRP A 483 -1.32 19.39 16.18
CA TRP A 483 -1.46 19.85 14.82
C TRP A 483 -2.93 19.94 14.36
N GLY A 484 -3.43 21.14 14.26
CA GLY A 484 -4.82 21.40 13.92
C GLY A 484 -5.84 21.13 15.03
N THR A 485 -5.40 20.71 16.21
CA THR A 485 -6.31 20.36 17.32
C THR A 485 -6.51 21.49 18.32
N GLY A 486 -5.63 22.50 18.32
CA GLY A 486 -5.65 23.58 19.32
C GLY A 486 -5.51 23.07 20.76
N GLY A 487 -4.90 21.90 20.97
CA GLY A 487 -4.76 21.27 22.27
C GLY A 487 -5.99 20.49 22.74
N ILE A 488 -6.98 20.31 21.89
CA ILE A 488 -8.17 19.48 22.21
C ILE A 488 -7.86 18.02 21.87
N VAL A 489 -8.03 17.16 22.86
CA VAL A 489 -7.93 15.70 22.68
C VAL A 489 -9.33 15.16 22.47
N PRO A 490 -9.60 14.29 21.47
CA PRO A 490 -10.92 13.70 21.30
C PRO A 490 -11.26 12.75 22.44
N ASP A 491 -12.54 12.66 22.78
CA ASP A 491 -13.03 11.81 23.84
C ASP A 491 -12.94 10.31 23.48
N PHE A 492 -12.87 9.97 22.19
CA PHE A 492 -12.82 8.58 21.69
C PHE A 492 -12.26 8.52 20.26
N ASP A 493 -11.74 7.38 19.88
CA ASP A 493 -11.40 7.06 18.50
C ASP A 493 -12.68 6.81 17.67
N GLY A 494 -12.56 6.78 16.37
CA GLY A 494 -13.67 6.50 15.48
C GLY A 494 -14.06 5.02 15.48
N TYR A 495 -15.18 4.70 14.86
CA TYR A 495 -15.70 3.34 14.73
C TYR A 495 -16.24 3.09 13.31
N TRP A 496 -16.41 1.82 12.97
CA TRP A 496 -17.04 1.37 11.73
C TRP A 496 -18.56 1.54 11.75
#